data_9ae4495501ebbcc27675f4e5d4e25599
#
_entry.id   9ae4495501ebbcc27675f4e5d4e25599
#
_cell.length_a   1.000
_cell.length_b   1.000
_cell.length_c   1.000
_cell.angle_alpha   90.00
_cell.angle_beta   90.00
_cell.angle_gamma   90.00
#
_symmetry.space_group_name_H-M   'P 1'
#
loop_
_entity.id
_entity.type
_entity.pdbx_description
1 polymer ?
#
loop_
_entity_poly.entity_id
_entity_poly.type
_entity_poly.pdbx_seq_one_letter_code
_entity_poly.pdbx_strand_id
1 'polypeptide(L)'
;MKKRWPKAQVIALDVALPMLDQAKRQAGWWKPFQRLCGDAAALPLADNSVDVIFSNLCLQWVDDLPAVFAGFRRVLKPGGLLLCSTFGPDTLVELNEAFAAADDRPHVSRFAQIAQFGDALMMAGFRDPVLDRDLFTLTYDDLPSLMRELRAMGATNARVDRRHTLTGRGRFAAAAVAYEPMRRADGKLPSSWEVIYAHAWAPDPGAPIREGGHDVASVPVSAIPIRRKQT
;
A
#
# COMPACT_ATOMS: atom_id res chain seq x y z
N MET A 1 2.37 0.87 -17.97
CA MET A 1 2.39 -0.54 -18.37
C MET A 1 2.24 -0.73 -19.88
N LYS A 2 1.11 -0.43 -20.54
CA LYS A 2 0.87 -0.66 -21.99
C LYS A 2 1.90 -0.03 -22.94
N LYS A 3 2.56 1.07 -22.60
CA LYS A 3 3.68 1.62 -23.39
C LYS A 3 4.88 0.66 -23.42
N ARG A 4 5.20 0.03 -22.31
CA ARG A 4 6.36 -0.85 -22.17
C ARG A 4 6.06 -2.29 -22.61
N TRP A 5 4.83 -2.76 -22.35
CA TRP A 5 4.36 -4.11 -22.69
C TRP A 5 3.06 -4.03 -23.49
N PRO A 6 3.13 -3.79 -24.80
CA PRO A 6 1.94 -3.58 -25.64
C PRO A 6 0.99 -4.78 -25.67
N LYS A 7 1.53 -5.98 -25.58
CA LYS A 7 0.78 -7.25 -25.60
C LYS A 7 0.23 -7.68 -24.23
N ALA A 8 0.60 -7.00 -23.14
CA ALA A 8 0.12 -7.37 -21.81
C ALA A 8 -1.39 -7.15 -21.69
N GLN A 9 -2.07 -8.09 -21.10
CA GLN A 9 -3.43 -7.88 -20.59
C GLN A 9 -3.31 -7.13 -19.26
N VAL A 10 -3.95 -5.99 -19.16
CA VAL A 10 -3.94 -5.16 -17.95
C VAL A 10 -5.33 -5.17 -17.36
N ILE A 11 -5.41 -5.48 -16.06
CA ILE A 11 -6.61 -5.40 -15.24
C ILE A 11 -6.37 -4.28 -14.23
N ALA A 12 -7.23 -3.27 -14.21
CA ALA A 12 -7.29 -2.28 -13.15
C ALA A 12 -8.33 -2.72 -12.13
N LEU A 13 -7.92 -2.84 -10.87
CA LEU A 13 -8.79 -3.19 -9.77
C LEU A 13 -8.88 -2.02 -8.79
N ASP A 14 -10.10 -1.69 -8.37
CA ASP A 14 -10.37 -0.70 -7.34
C ASP A 14 -11.73 -1.02 -6.69
N VAL A 15 -11.89 -0.74 -5.41
CA VAL A 15 -13.16 -0.86 -4.72
C VAL A 15 -14.13 0.25 -5.13
N ALA A 16 -13.61 1.41 -5.56
CA ALA A 16 -14.38 2.58 -5.94
C ALA A 16 -14.64 2.59 -7.46
N LEU A 17 -15.85 2.26 -7.87
CA LEU A 17 -16.25 2.27 -9.27
C LEU A 17 -15.98 3.61 -9.99
N PRO A 18 -16.18 4.80 -9.37
CA PRO A 18 -15.82 6.08 -9.98
C PRO A 18 -14.34 6.21 -10.35
N MET A 19 -13.43 5.60 -9.57
CA MET A 19 -11.99 5.59 -9.88
C MET A 19 -11.70 4.76 -11.14
N LEU A 20 -12.35 3.62 -11.30
CA LEU A 20 -12.25 2.81 -12.51
C LEU A 20 -12.79 3.53 -13.75
N ASP A 21 -13.84 4.31 -13.59
CA ASP A 21 -14.39 5.12 -14.69
C ASP A 21 -13.45 6.28 -15.05
N GLN A 22 -12.84 6.92 -14.08
CA GLN A 22 -11.84 7.95 -14.30
C GLN A 22 -10.60 7.37 -15.01
N ALA A 23 -10.13 6.21 -14.56
CA ALA A 23 -9.03 5.49 -15.22
C ALA A 23 -9.35 5.17 -16.68
N LYS A 24 -10.59 4.76 -16.98
CA LYS A 24 -11.05 4.52 -18.36
C LYS A 24 -10.99 5.79 -19.21
N ARG A 25 -11.46 6.93 -18.67
CA ARG A 25 -11.43 8.21 -19.40
C ARG A 25 -10.00 8.63 -19.75
N GLN A 26 -9.05 8.44 -18.82
CA GLN A 26 -7.64 8.79 -19.03
C GLN A 26 -6.90 7.84 -19.98
N ALA A 27 -7.30 6.56 -20.07
CA ALA A 27 -6.63 5.59 -20.93
C ALA A 27 -6.87 5.83 -22.42
N GLY A 28 -7.97 6.48 -22.78
CA GLY A 28 -8.35 6.71 -24.16
C GLY A 28 -8.75 5.41 -24.89
N TRP A 29 -9.12 5.53 -26.15
CA TRP A 29 -9.62 4.43 -26.98
C TRP A 29 -8.54 3.44 -27.42
N TRP A 30 -7.28 3.85 -27.48
CA TRP A 30 -6.20 3.09 -28.09
C TRP A 30 -5.48 2.13 -27.15
N LYS A 31 -5.79 2.14 -25.85
CA LYS A 31 -5.12 1.31 -24.84
C LYS A 31 -6.15 0.67 -23.91
N PRO A 32 -6.97 -0.24 -24.42
CA PRO A 32 -7.99 -0.89 -23.61
C PRO A 32 -7.34 -1.69 -22.48
N PHE A 33 -7.94 -1.63 -21.29
CA PHE A 33 -7.65 -2.49 -20.16
C PHE A 33 -8.96 -2.96 -19.53
N GLN A 34 -8.91 -4.09 -18.86
CA GLN A 34 -10.07 -4.62 -18.13
C GLN A 34 -10.21 -3.84 -16.81
N ARG A 35 -11.44 -3.68 -16.35
CA ARG A 35 -11.76 -3.05 -15.07
C ARG A 35 -12.49 -4.05 -14.21
N LEU A 36 -12.03 -4.16 -12.97
CA LEU A 36 -12.58 -5.08 -11.99
C LEU A 36 -12.87 -4.29 -10.72
N CYS A 37 -14.15 -4.14 -10.39
CA CYS A 37 -14.55 -3.56 -9.10
C CYS A 37 -14.45 -4.65 -8.04
N GLY A 38 -13.55 -4.46 -7.08
CA GLY A 38 -13.28 -5.46 -6.05
C GLY A 38 -12.35 -4.93 -4.97
N ASP A 39 -12.33 -5.65 -3.86
CA ASP A 39 -11.47 -5.35 -2.72
C ASP A 39 -10.11 -6.05 -2.89
N ALA A 40 -9.02 -5.32 -2.60
CA ALA A 40 -7.67 -5.89 -2.57
C ALA A 40 -7.50 -6.96 -1.49
N ALA A 41 -8.28 -6.89 -0.41
CA ALA A 41 -8.31 -7.92 0.63
C ALA A 41 -9.01 -9.22 0.19
N ALA A 42 -9.84 -9.17 -0.87
CA ALA A 42 -10.59 -10.31 -1.37
C ALA A 42 -10.58 -10.35 -2.91
N LEU A 43 -9.39 -10.53 -3.49
CA LEU A 43 -9.20 -10.46 -4.94
C LEU A 43 -10.08 -11.47 -5.68
N PRO A 44 -11.01 -11.02 -6.56
CA PRO A 44 -11.87 -11.89 -7.36
C PRO A 44 -11.14 -12.38 -8.64
N LEU A 45 -9.96 -12.94 -8.44
CA LEU A 45 -9.10 -13.51 -9.48
C LEU A 45 -8.78 -14.96 -9.11
N ALA A 46 -8.61 -15.79 -10.12
CA ALA A 46 -8.22 -17.19 -9.94
C ALA A 46 -6.78 -17.30 -9.40
N ASP A 47 -6.50 -18.40 -8.73
CA ASP A 47 -5.15 -18.72 -8.27
C ASP A 47 -4.19 -18.82 -9.45
N ASN A 48 -2.95 -18.36 -9.26
CA ASN A 48 -1.88 -18.44 -10.25
C ASN A 48 -2.28 -17.91 -11.64
N SER A 49 -3.03 -16.78 -11.68
CA SER A 49 -3.60 -16.25 -12.91
C SER A 49 -2.89 -15.01 -13.46
N VAL A 50 -2.11 -14.30 -12.63
CA VAL A 50 -1.44 -13.05 -13.02
C VAL A 50 0.07 -13.16 -12.91
N ASP A 51 0.78 -12.48 -13.82
CA ASP A 51 2.25 -12.50 -13.87
C ASP A 51 2.85 -11.37 -13.03
N VAL A 52 2.16 -10.24 -12.92
CA VAL A 52 2.63 -9.06 -12.18
C VAL A 52 1.48 -8.39 -11.47
N ILE A 53 1.67 -8.06 -10.20
CA ILE A 53 0.81 -7.13 -9.45
C ILE A 53 1.58 -5.81 -9.27
N PHE A 54 0.93 -4.70 -9.62
CA PHE A 54 1.45 -3.36 -9.39
C PHE A 54 0.43 -2.58 -8.55
N SER A 55 0.81 -2.21 -7.33
CA SER A 55 -0.01 -1.41 -6.41
C SER A 55 0.76 -0.14 -6.04
N ASN A 56 0.22 1.02 -6.36
CA ASN A 56 0.87 2.29 -6.08
C ASN A 56 -0.01 3.16 -5.18
N LEU A 57 0.48 3.45 -3.98
CA LEU A 57 -0.19 4.28 -2.98
C LEU A 57 -1.66 3.86 -2.76
N CYS A 58 -1.88 2.56 -2.57
CA CYS A 58 -3.18 1.98 -2.33
C CYS A 58 -3.25 1.26 -0.97
N LEU A 59 -2.14 0.65 -0.54
CA LEU A 59 -2.11 -0.25 0.62
C LEU A 59 -2.23 0.49 1.97
N GLN A 60 -2.10 1.81 2.00
CA GLN A 60 -2.35 2.62 3.19
C GLN A 60 -3.82 2.61 3.65
N TRP A 61 -4.72 2.12 2.84
CA TRP A 61 -6.15 2.01 3.14
C TRP A 61 -6.56 0.64 3.69
N VAL A 62 -5.60 -0.26 3.83
CA VAL A 62 -5.83 -1.64 4.23
C VAL A 62 -5.44 -1.82 5.69
N ASP A 63 -6.35 -2.40 6.48
CA ASP A 63 -6.11 -2.68 7.90
C ASP A 63 -5.31 -3.98 8.11
N ASP A 64 -5.50 -4.99 7.26
CA ASP A 64 -4.86 -6.32 7.35
C ASP A 64 -3.92 -6.56 6.16
N LEU A 65 -2.69 -6.06 6.25
CA LEU A 65 -1.65 -6.27 5.25
C LEU A 65 -1.31 -7.75 5.02
N PRO A 66 -1.16 -8.59 6.05
CA PRO A 66 -0.94 -10.03 5.87
C PRO A 66 -2.01 -10.70 5.00
N ALA A 67 -3.29 -10.42 5.23
CA ALA A 67 -4.38 -10.99 4.43
C ALA A 67 -4.32 -10.54 2.97
N VAL A 68 -4.04 -9.24 2.73
CA VAL A 68 -3.87 -8.70 1.37
C VAL A 68 -2.71 -9.36 0.66
N PHE A 69 -1.55 -9.47 1.30
CA PHE A 69 -0.38 -10.11 0.69
C PHE A 69 -0.59 -11.61 0.45
N ALA A 70 -1.30 -12.31 1.34
CA ALA A 70 -1.71 -13.69 1.09
C ALA A 70 -2.61 -13.79 -0.16
N GLY A 71 -3.55 -12.86 -0.32
CA GLY A 71 -4.38 -12.73 -1.53
C GLY A 71 -3.56 -12.45 -2.79
N PHE A 72 -2.59 -11.55 -2.72
CA PHE A 72 -1.67 -11.25 -3.82
C PHE A 72 -0.83 -12.47 -4.18
N ARG A 73 -0.30 -13.15 -3.16
CA ARG A 73 0.48 -14.38 -3.36
C ARG A 73 -0.34 -15.49 -4.01
N ARG A 74 -1.60 -15.65 -3.63
CA ARG A 74 -2.52 -16.64 -4.20
C ARG A 74 -2.73 -16.45 -5.69
N VAL A 75 -2.95 -15.21 -6.13
CA VAL A 75 -3.28 -14.93 -7.54
C VAL A 75 -2.06 -14.81 -8.44
N LEU A 76 -0.87 -14.55 -7.88
CA LEU A 76 0.37 -14.52 -8.64
C LEU A 76 0.77 -15.94 -9.07
N LYS A 77 1.15 -16.07 -10.33
CA LYS A 77 1.81 -17.29 -10.83
C LYS A 77 3.13 -17.53 -10.10
N PRO A 78 3.62 -18.77 -10.05
CA PRO A 78 4.99 -19.03 -9.66
C PRO A 78 5.97 -18.15 -10.44
N GLY A 79 6.97 -17.57 -9.75
CA GLY A 79 7.89 -16.59 -10.33
C GLY A 79 7.27 -15.24 -10.67
N GLY A 80 6.01 -15.02 -10.32
CA GLY A 80 5.31 -13.74 -10.53
C GLY A 80 5.84 -12.63 -9.62
N LEU A 81 5.76 -11.39 -10.08
CA LEU A 81 6.33 -10.21 -9.42
C LEU A 81 5.26 -9.36 -8.75
N LEU A 82 5.48 -9.04 -7.48
CA LEU A 82 4.79 -7.97 -6.79
C LEU A 82 5.66 -6.71 -6.79
N LEU A 83 5.08 -5.59 -7.22
CA LEU A 83 5.64 -4.25 -7.08
C LEU A 83 4.61 -3.39 -6.35
N CYS A 84 4.97 -2.77 -5.24
CA CYS A 84 4.04 -1.92 -4.53
C CYS A 84 4.72 -0.72 -3.86
N SER A 85 3.92 0.30 -3.60
CA SER A 85 4.29 1.42 -2.76
C SER A 85 3.15 1.78 -1.82
N THR A 86 3.52 2.32 -0.66
CA THR A 86 2.60 2.81 0.37
C THR A 86 3.19 4.00 1.08
N PHE A 87 2.40 4.69 1.89
CA PHE A 87 2.93 5.70 2.78
C PHE A 87 3.50 5.07 4.06
N GLY A 88 4.59 5.67 4.55
CA GLY A 88 5.21 5.32 5.82
C GLY A 88 4.82 6.27 6.96
N PRO A 89 5.26 5.94 8.21
CA PRO A 89 4.84 6.65 9.42
C PRO A 89 5.26 8.12 9.50
N ASP A 90 6.31 8.52 8.77
CA ASP A 90 6.78 9.91 8.73
C ASP A 90 5.94 10.79 7.78
N THR A 91 4.86 10.24 7.19
CA THR A 91 3.96 11.00 6.33
C THR A 91 3.06 11.92 7.15
N LEU A 92 3.03 13.22 6.77
CA LEU A 92 2.21 14.27 7.40
C LEU A 92 2.47 14.44 8.91
N VAL A 93 3.71 14.20 9.36
CA VAL A 93 4.09 14.31 10.77
C VAL A 93 3.82 15.72 11.31
N GLU A 94 4.14 16.76 10.55
CA GLU A 94 3.93 18.16 10.94
C GLU A 94 2.42 18.48 11.10
N LEU A 95 1.61 17.95 10.19
CA LEU A 95 0.16 18.10 10.25
C LEU A 95 -0.42 17.39 11.49
N ASN A 96 0.09 16.18 11.76
CA ASN A 96 -0.33 15.39 12.92
C ASN A 96 0.03 16.10 14.24
N GLU A 97 1.23 16.66 14.35
CA GLU A 97 1.69 17.43 15.52
C GLU A 97 0.85 18.70 15.70
N ALA A 98 0.57 19.45 14.64
CA ALA A 98 -0.23 20.65 14.68
C ALA A 98 -1.67 20.37 15.16
N PHE A 99 -2.29 19.29 14.69
CA PHE A 99 -3.63 18.91 15.13
C PHE A 99 -3.63 18.28 16.52
N ALA A 100 -2.59 17.59 16.96
CA ALA A 100 -2.45 17.09 18.32
C ALA A 100 -2.45 18.22 19.37
N ALA A 101 -1.95 19.40 19.01
CA ALA A 101 -2.03 20.59 19.87
C ALA A 101 -3.44 21.19 19.96
N ALA A 102 -4.32 20.86 19.02
CA ALA A 102 -5.68 21.44 18.92
C ALA A 102 -6.79 20.46 19.31
N ASP A 103 -6.54 19.16 19.30
CA ASP A 103 -7.54 18.10 19.51
C ASP A 103 -6.87 16.79 19.97
N ASP A 104 -7.51 16.07 20.88
CA ASP A 104 -7.07 14.75 21.35
C ASP A 104 -7.40 13.60 20.36
N ARG A 105 -8.00 13.91 19.22
CA ARG A 105 -8.38 12.92 18.22
C ARG A 105 -7.35 12.82 17.09
N PRO A 106 -7.11 11.62 16.54
CA PRO A 106 -6.18 11.46 15.43
C PRO A 106 -6.74 12.08 14.15
N HIS A 107 -5.94 12.90 13.49
CA HIS A 107 -6.29 13.56 12.22
C HIS A 107 -5.58 12.96 11.01
N VAL A 108 -4.49 12.21 11.23
CA VAL A 108 -3.74 11.51 10.21
C VAL A 108 -3.90 10.00 10.41
N SER A 109 -3.98 9.23 9.31
CA SER A 109 -4.00 7.77 9.36
C SER A 109 -2.68 7.22 9.93
N ARG A 110 -2.74 6.07 10.58
CA ARG A 110 -1.53 5.33 10.94
C ARG A 110 -1.06 4.55 9.73
N PHE A 111 0.21 4.70 9.39
CA PHE A 111 0.84 3.96 8.32
C PHE A 111 1.75 2.87 8.90
N ALA A 112 1.89 1.77 8.18
CA ALA A 112 2.75 0.67 8.58
C ALA A 112 4.22 1.08 8.51
N GLN A 113 5.01 0.63 9.48
CA GLN A 113 6.46 0.77 9.43
C GLN A 113 7.05 -0.16 8.36
N ILE A 114 8.20 0.22 7.79
CA ILE A 114 8.88 -0.57 6.76
C ILE A 114 9.15 -2.01 7.21
N ALA A 115 9.52 -2.21 8.49
CA ALA A 115 9.74 -3.55 9.05
C ALA A 115 8.45 -4.39 9.06
N GLN A 116 7.33 -3.82 9.52
CA GLN A 116 6.02 -4.48 9.52
C GLN A 116 5.57 -4.86 8.11
N PHE A 117 5.87 -4.00 7.14
CA PHE A 117 5.55 -4.26 5.73
C PHE A 117 6.37 -5.42 5.18
N GLY A 118 7.67 -5.49 5.51
CA GLY A 118 8.57 -6.59 5.15
C GLY A 118 8.15 -7.90 5.80
N ASP A 119 7.85 -7.89 7.11
CA ASP A 119 7.37 -9.06 7.85
C ASP A 119 6.08 -9.62 7.24
N ALA A 120 5.13 -8.75 6.88
CA ALA A 120 3.88 -9.16 6.26
C ALA A 120 4.10 -9.83 4.88
N LEU A 121 5.06 -9.34 4.07
CA LEU A 121 5.46 -10.00 2.81
C LEU A 121 6.05 -11.39 3.06
N MET A 122 6.94 -11.50 4.04
CA MET A 122 7.56 -12.79 4.39
C MET A 122 6.52 -13.78 4.93
N MET A 123 5.64 -13.34 5.81
CA MET A 123 4.55 -14.17 6.35
C MET A 123 3.60 -14.66 5.25
N ALA A 124 3.36 -13.87 4.22
CA ALA A 124 2.56 -14.26 3.06
C ALA A 124 3.29 -15.24 2.11
N GLY A 125 4.54 -15.59 2.40
CA GLY A 125 5.34 -16.54 1.62
C GLY A 125 5.97 -15.95 0.35
N PHE A 126 6.15 -14.64 0.28
CA PHE A 126 6.94 -14.03 -0.78
C PHE A 126 8.45 -14.29 -0.57
N ARG A 127 9.19 -14.34 -1.67
CA ARG A 127 10.64 -14.51 -1.67
C ARG A 127 11.34 -13.21 -2.01
N ASP A 128 12.54 -13.07 -1.46
CA ASP A 128 13.47 -11.99 -1.74
C ASP A 128 12.82 -10.60 -1.66
N PRO A 129 12.08 -10.27 -0.57
CA PRO A 129 11.49 -8.95 -0.45
C PRO A 129 12.59 -7.91 -0.33
N VAL A 130 12.56 -6.94 -1.22
CA VAL A 130 13.42 -5.75 -1.14
C VAL A 130 12.53 -4.55 -0.87
N LEU A 131 12.89 -3.82 0.17
CA LEU A 131 12.18 -2.62 0.60
C LEU A 131 13.14 -1.44 0.58
N ASP A 132 12.61 -0.30 0.18
CA ASP A 132 13.31 0.98 0.19
C ASP A 132 12.33 2.07 0.62
N ARG A 133 12.87 3.22 1.06
CA ARG A 133 12.05 4.37 1.44
C ARG A 133 12.66 5.67 0.96
N ASP A 134 11.78 6.57 0.52
CA ASP A 134 12.12 7.95 0.21
C ASP A 134 11.33 8.92 1.08
N LEU A 135 11.97 10.00 1.47
CA LEU A 135 11.36 11.13 2.18
C LEU A 135 11.25 12.32 1.23
N PHE A 136 10.04 12.78 1.02
CA PHE A 136 9.75 13.97 0.23
C PHE A 136 9.22 15.08 1.13
N THR A 137 9.62 16.32 0.90
CA THR A 137 9.03 17.48 1.57
C THR A 137 8.33 18.34 0.54
N LEU A 138 7.01 18.40 0.62
CA LEU A 138 6.21 19.37 -0.11
C LEU A 138 6.07 20.64 0.74
N THR A 139 5.83 21.78 0.10
CA THR A 139 5.70 23.05 0.80
C THR A 139 4.43 23.78 0.39
N TYR A 140 3.77 24.43 1.35
CA TYR A 140 2.48 25.10 1.18
C TYR A 140 2.53 26.53 1.72
N ASP A 141 1.70 27.41 1.19
CA ASP A 141 1.56 28.78 1.70
C ASP A 141 0.94 28.79 3.09
N ASP A 142 -0.05 27.92 3.29
CA ASP A 142 -0.87 27.87 4.51
C ASP A 142 -1.49 26.48 4.70
N LEU A 143 -1.99 26.20 5.91
CA LEU A 143 -2.69 24.96 6.24
C LEU A 143 -3.94 24.74 5.37
N PRO A 144 -4.79 25.74 5.05
CA PRO A 144 -5.91 25.54 4.13
C PRO A 144 -5.50 25.00 2.74
N SER A 145 -4.36 25.42 2.21
CA SER A 145 -3.84 24.97 0.91
C SER A 145 -3.47 23.48 0.97
N LEU A 146 -2.74 23.05 1.99
CA LEU A 146 -2.44 21.64 2.25
C LEU A 146 -3.73 20.82 2.35
N MET A 147 -4.71 21.28 3.14
CA MET A 147 -5.96 20.54 3.33
C MET A 147 -6.80 20.44 2.07
N ARG A 148 -6.75 21.44 1.18
CA ARG A 148 -7.42 21.37 -0.13
C ARG A 148 -6.78 20.32 -1.02
N GLU A 149 -5.47 20.26 -1.04
CA GLU A 149 -4.74 19.26 -1.86
C GLU A 149 -4.98 17.85 -1.36
N LEU A 150 -4.89 17.60 -0.05
CA LEU A 150 -5.21 16.31 0.55
C LEU A 150 -6.63 15.85 0.19
N ARG A 151 -7.59 16.76 0.24
CA ARG A 151 -8.97 16.47 -0.16
C ARG A 151 -9.11 16.17 -1.66
N ALA A 152 -8.41 16.91 -2.50
CA ALA A 152 -8.42 16.71 -3.95
C ALA A 152 -7.80 15.36 -4.35
N MET A 153 -6.80 14.88 -3.60
CA MET A 153 -6.20 13.57 -3.77
C MET A 153 -7.03 12.42 -3.17
N GLY A 154 -8.13 12.73 -2.46
CA GLY A 154 -8.89 11.73 -1.72
C GLY A 154 -8.21 11.25 -0.44
N ALA A 155 -7.09 11.86 -0.03
CA ALA A 155 -6.34 11.53 1.18
C ALA A 155 -7.06 12.07 2.42
N THR A 156 -8.26 11.55 2.69
CA THR A 156 -9.05 11.87 3.89
C THR A 156 -8.75 10.85 4.98
N ASN A 157 -8.86 11.26 6.24
CA ASN A 157 -8.69 10.36 7.37
C ASN A 157 -9.76 9.24 7.34
N ALA A 158 -9.35 8.01 7.07
CA ALA A 158 -10.21 6.83 6.98
C ALA A 158 -10.37 6.08 8.32
N ARG A 159 -9.73 6.53 9.40
CA ARG A 159 -9.74 5.86 10.70
C ARG A 159 -11.14 5.71 11.28
N VAL A 160 -11.40 4.56 11.90
CA VAL A 160 -12.66 4.27 12.58
C VAL A 160 -12.84 5.18 13.81
N ASP A 161 -11.75 5.48 14.52
CA ASP A 161 -11.71 6.35 15.71
C ASP A 161 -11.60 7.85 15.37
N ARG A 162 -11.65 8.20 14.07
CA ARG A 162 -11.69 9.62 13.67
C ARG A 162 -12.93 10.33 14.19
N ARG A 163 -12.86 11.63 14.24
CA ARG A 163 -14.04 12.45 14.52
C ARG A 163 -15.05 12.33 13.38
N HIS A 164 -16.31 12.02 13.75
CA HIS A 164 -17.43 11.95 12.78
C HIS A 164 -18.19 13.30 12.65
N THR A 165 -17.77 14.33 13.41
CA THR A 165 -18.31 15.68 13.33
C THR A 165 -17.36 16.61 12.61
N LEU A 166 -17.85 17.73 12.09
CA LEU A 166 -17.02 18.75 11.46
C LEU A 166 -15.94 19.27 12.43
N THR A 167 -14.74 19.43 11.92
CA THR A 167 -13.68 20.15 12.65
C THR A 167 -14.09 21.60 12.76
N GLY A 168 -14.41 22.05 13.95
CA GLY A 168 -14.87 23.43 14.19
C GLY A 168 -13.78 24.44 13.83
N ARG A 169 -14.19 25.66 13.45
CA ARG A 169 -13.29 26.76 13.06
C ARG A 169 -12.20 27.02 14.10
N GLY A 170 -12.54 26.94 15.41
CA GLY A 170 -11.58 27.17 16.49
C GLY A 170 -10.44 26.15 16.52
N ARG A 171 -10.74 24.85 16.35
CA ARG A 171 -9.70 23.81 16.28
C ARG A 171 -8.81 23.94 15.05
N PHE A 172 -9.42 24.25 13.91
CA PHE A 172 -8.64 24.48 12.69
C PHE A 172 -7.70 25.69 12.84
N ALA A 173 -8.17 26.77 13.47
CA ALA A 173 -7.34 27.93 13.77
C ALA A 173 -6.23 27.59 14.78
N ALA A 174 -6.52 26.79 15.82
CA ALA A 174 -5.50 26.33 16.78
C ALA A 174 -4.43 25.46 16.08
N ALA A 175 -4.82 24.52 15.21
CA ALA A 175 -3.88 23.74 14.43
C ALA A 175 -3.03 24.62 13.48
N ALA A 176 -3.65 25.64 12.85
CA ALA A 176 -2.90 26.57 12.01
C ALA A 176 -1.85 27.35 12.81
N VAL A 177 -2.21 27.81 14.01
CA VAL A 177 -1.26 28.49 14.93
C VAL A 177 -0.14 27.55 15.36
N ALA A 178 -0.47 26.28 15.69
CA ALA A 178 0.52 25.29 16.08
C ALA A 178 1.46 24.85 14.92
N TYR A 179 1.01 25.01 13.67
CA TYR A 179 1.83 24.71 12.49
C TYR A 179 2.79 25.83 12.12
N GLU A 180 2.48 27.08 12.47
CA GLU A 180 3.29 28.27 12.11
C GLU A 180 4.78 28.19 12.57
N PRO A 181 5.13 27.69 13.79
CA PRO A 181 6.53 27.54 14.19
C PRO A 181 7.37 26.65 13.26
N MET A 182 6.73 25.78 12.47
CA MET A 182 7.42 24.89 11.52
C MET A 182 7.68 25.58 10.18
N ARG A 183 7.25 26.85 10.00
CA ARG A 183 7.45 27.63 8.79
C ARG A 183 8.93 27.79 8.49
N ARG A 184 9.31 27.45 7.27
CA ARG A 184 10.70 27.50 6.80
C ARG A 184 11.11 28.95 6.49
N ALA A 185 12.43 29.15 6.32
CA ALA A 185 12.99 30.44 5.97
C ALA A 185 12.49 30.99 4.62
N ASP A 186 12.03 30.12 3.74
CA ASP A 186 11.41 30.50 2.44
C ASP A 186 9.94 30.97 2.58
N GLY A 187 9.43 31.05 3.81
CA GLY A 187 8.05 31.47 4.09
C GLY A 187 7.00 30.38 3.84
N LYS A 188 7.39 29.13 3.61
CA LYS A 188 6.47 28.01 3.35
C LYS A 188 6.34 27.06 4.54
N LEU A 189 5.18 26.44 4.69
CA LEU A 189 4.93 25.35 5.62
C LEU A 189 5.38 24.03 4.99
N PRO A 190 6.25 23.23 5.65
CA PRO A 190 6.65 21.92 5.15
C PRO A 190 5.54 20.90 5.37
N SER A 191 5.51 19.87 4.55
CA SER A 191 4.71 18.68 4.74
C SER A 191 5.55 17.48 4.30
N SER A 192 5.89 16.63 5.25
CA SER A 192 6.71 15.44 5.00
C SER A 192 5.87 14.29 4.45
N TRP A 193 6.46 13.54 3.53
CA TRP A 193 5.86 12.38 2.90
C TRP A 193 6.90 11.27 2.83
N GLU A 194 6.67 10.21 3.56
CA GLU A 194 7.46 8.99 3.48
C GLU A 194 6.77 8.03 2.52
N VAL A 195 7.48 7.58 1.50
CA VAL A 195 7.00 6.54 0.59
C VAL A 195 7.87 5.31 0.77
N ILE A 196 7.23 4.20 1.11
CA ILE A 196 7.84 2.89 1.18
C ILE A 196 7.57 2.18 -0.15
N TYR A 197 8.62 1.71 -0.78
CA TYR A 197 8.59 0.88 -1.97
C TYR A 197 8.92 -0.55 -1.59
N ALA A 198 8.25 -1.49 -2.22
CA ALA A 198 8.59 -2.90 -2.05
C ALA A 198 8.44 -3.66 -3.36
N HIS A 199 9.32 -4.64 -3.56
CA HIS A 199 9.10 -5.69 -4.53
C HIS A 199 9.42 -7.04 -3.91
N ALA A 200 8.75 -8.07 -4.40
CA ALA A 200 8.94 -9.43 -3.95
C ALA A 200 8.45 -10.40 -5.03
N TRP A 201 8.90 -11.65 -4.97
CA TRP A 201 8.58 -12.67 -5.95
C TRP A 201 7.70 -13.76 -5.33
N ALA A 202 6.73 -14.24 -6.08
CA ALA A 202 6.01 -15.45 -5.74
C ALA A 202 6.96 -16.65 -5.89
N PRO A 203 7.11 -17.55 -4.88
CA PRO A 203 8.01 -18.69 -4.99
C PRO A 203 7.57 -19.66 -6.07
N ASP A 204 8.54 -20.39 -6.63
CA ASP A 204 8.29 -21.50 -7.52
C ASP A 204 7.60 -22.68 -6.78
N PRO A 205 6.88 -23.57 -7.50
CA PRO A 205 6.29 -24.75 -6.89
C PRO A 205 7.36 -25.60 -6.20
N GLY A 206 7.12 -25.97 -4.95
CA GLY A 206 8.06 -26.78 -4.16
C GLY A 206 9.25 -26.01 -3.60
N ALA A 207 9.32 -24.71 -3.81
CA ALA A 207 10.31 -23.88 -3.11
C ALA A 207 10.06 -23.95 -1.59
N PRO A 208 11.12 -24.01 -0.76
CA PRO A 208 10.97 -24.05 0.68
C PRO A 208 10.24 -22.81 1.17
N ILE A 209 9.29 -23.02 2.08
CA ILE A 209 8.57 -21.95 2.78
C ILE A 209 9.40 -21.58 4.00
N ARG A 210 9.62 -20.31 4.23
CA ARG A 210 10.29 -19.82 5.43
C ARG A 210 9.30 -19.79 6.60
N GLU A 211 9.52 -20.64 7.59
CA GLU A 211 8.73 -20.70 8.79
C GLU A 211 9.66 -20.61 10.01
N GLY A 212 9.41 -19.63 10.90
CA GLY A 212 10.26 -19.43 12.07
C GLY A 212 11.73 -19.13 11.77
N GLY A 213 12.08 -18.57 10.61
CA GLY A 213 13.46 -18.28 10.20
C GLY A 213 14.18 -19.45 9.52
N HIS A 214 13.54 -20.60 9.38
CA HIS A 214 14.07 -21.80 8.72
C HIS A 214 13.35 -22.07 7.40
N ASP A 215 14.07 -22.56 6.42
CA ASP A 215 13.49 -23.04 5.17
C ASP A 215 12.82 -24.41 5.41
N VAL A 216 11.49 -24.46 5.31
CA VAL A 216 10.71 -25.69 5.45
C VAL A 216 10.29 -26.15 4.05
N ALA A 217 10.71 -27.34 3.66
CA ALA A 217 10.25 -28.01 2.46
C ALA A 217 9.17 -29.05 2.82
N SER A 218 7.98 -28.90 2.27
CA SER A 218 6.94 -29.93 2.40
C SER A 218 7.12 -30.98 1.29
N VAL A 219 7.46 -32.20 1.68
CA VAL A 219 7.54 -33.33 0.75
C VAL A 219 6.34 -34.23 1.03
N PRO A 220 5.48 -34.51 0.02
CA PRO A 220 4.38 -35.45 0.23
C PRO A 220 4.92 -36.82 0.62
N VAL A 221 4.30 -37.43 1.62
CA VAL A 221 4.73 -38.76 2.15
C VAL A 221 4.83 -39.81 1.05
N SER A 222 4.02 -39.73 0.02
CA SER A 222 4.05 -40.57 -1.18
C SER A 222 5.34 -40.45 -2.01
N ALA A 223 6.07 -39.35 -1.88
CA ALA A 223 7.33 -39.12 -2.59
C ALA A 223 8.57 -39.63 -1.81
N ILE A 224 8.39 -40.10 -0.58
CA ILE A 224 9.47 -40.64 0.24
C ILE A 224 9.71 -42.12 -0.17
N PRO A 225 10.87 -42.46 -0.77
CA PRO A 225 11.14 -43.85 -1.15
C PRO A 225 11.26 -44.75 0.11
N ILE A 226 10.31 -45.64 0.29
CA ILE A 226 10.38 -46.64 1.37
C ILE A 226 11.43 -47.65 1.02
N ARG A 227 12.56 -47.61 1.71
CA ARG A 227 13.60 -48.63 1.58
C ARG A 227 13.08 -49.94 2.21
N ARG A 228 12.58 -50.87 1.39
CA ARG A 228 12.31 -52.23 1.89
C ARG A 228 13.66 -52.91 2.21
N LYS A 229 13.85 -53.34 3.49
CA LYS A 229 14.94 -54.25 3.84
C LYS A 229 14.75 -55.53 3.03
N GLN A 230 15.70 -55.84 2.20
CA GLN A 230 15.82 -57.21 1.65
C GLN A 230 16.19 -58.10 2.85
N THR A 231 15.30 -59.03 3.20
CA THR A 231 15.55 -60.18 4.08
C THR A 231 16.33 -61.23 3.31
#